data_daadbcc8da3707bc8cf1711c08edff07
#
_entry.id   daadbcc8da3707bc8cf1711c08edff07
#
_cell.length_a   1.000
_cell.length_b   1.000
_cell.length_c   1.000
_cell.angle_alpha   90.00
_cell.angle_beta   90.00
_cell.angle_gamma   90.00
#
_symmetry.space_group_name_H-M   'P 1'
#
loop_
_entity.id
_entity.type
_entity.pdbx_description
1 polymer ?
#
loop_
_entity_poly.entity_id
_entity_poly.type
_entity_poly.pdbx_seq_one_letter_code
_entity_poly.pdbx_strand_id
1 'polypeptide(L)'
;MAKHKNLKQGLYNPQNEHDSCGVGFIANIHGTKSHRVVQQGLEILTNLTHRGATGYDPKLGDGAGLLIQMPDSFFREEIKNLKRELPKAGHYGVGMIFLPQSKSEREKCEAIISRMITEEGQAEIGWREVPVNNKNIANAARDVEPVTKQIIISRNKNCVSQDDFERKLFVIRKRIEIEVNKLNIDDPAKFYITSMSSRTIVYKGMLLASEVGVYFEDLLNELMQSALALVHQRFSTNTFPSWELAHPYRIVAHNGEINTVQ
;
A
#
# COMPACT_ATOMS: atom_id res chain seq x y z
N MET A 1 -3.53 25.27 24.53
CA MET A 1 -3.54 25.41 23.07
C MET A 1 -4.40 26.61 22.70
N ALA A 2 -3.79 27.67 22.16
CA ALA A 2 -4.52 28.86 21.76
C ALA A 2 -5.40 28.53 20.54
N LYS A 3 -6.71 28.67 20.68
CA LYS A 3 -7.64 28.65 19.54
C LYS A 3 -7.29 29.86 18.66
N HIS A 4 -6.59 29.66 17.55
CA HIS A 4 -6.56 30.64 16.49
C HIS A 4 -8.00 30.83 16.00
N LYS A 5 -8.64 31.92 16.43
CA LYS A 5 -9.87 32.39 15.81
C LYS A 5 -9.51 32.86 14.40
N ASN A 6 -9.83 32.03 13.40
CA ASN A 6 -9.81 32.49 12.03
C ASN A 6 -10.80 33.66 11.91
N LEU A 7 -10.29 34.86 11.70
CA LEU A 7 -11.09 36.08 11.57
C LEU A 7 -11.65 36.14 10.14
N LYS A 8 -12.93 36.49 10.01
CA LYS A 8 -13.49 36.85 8.70
C LYS A 8 -12.73 38.00 8.11
N GLN A 9 -12.27 37.87 6.87
CA GLN A 9 -11.56 38.91 6.17
C GLN A 9 -12.10 39.03 4.72
N GLY A 10 -12.68 40.15 4.39
CA GLY A 10 -13.32 40.37 3.09
C GLY A 10 -14.45 39.35 2.82
N LEU A 11 -14.36 38.66 1.69
CA LEU A 11 -15.35 37.63 1.31
C LEU A 11 -15.06 36.27 1.96
N TYR A 12 -13.92 36.11 2.63
CA TYR A 12 -13.55 34.86 3.29
C TYR A 12 -14.40 34.65 4.56
N ASN A 13 -15.04 33.50 4.65
CA ASN A 13 -15.75 33.06 5.84
C ASN A 13 -15.17 31.73 6.32
N PRO A 14 -14.50 31.70 7.51
CA PRO A 14 -13.90 30.48 8.04
C PRO A 14 -14.89 29.32 8.28
N GLN A 15 -16.20 29.63 8.37
CA GLN A 15 -17.24 28.59 8.50
C GLN A 15 -17.46 27.82 7.19
N ASN A 16 -17.02 28.38 6.06
CA ASN A 16 -17.10 27.72 4.75
C ASN A 16 -15.78 27.03 4.39
N GLU A 17 -14.79 27.03 5.30
CA GLU A 17 -13.55 26.29 5.12
C GLU A 17 -13.84 24.80 5.21
N HIS A 18 -13.59 24.09 4.13
CA HIS A 18 -13.74 22.65 4.03
C HIS A 18 -12.44 22.07 3.49
N ASP A 19 -12.02 20.94 4.07
CA ASP A 19 -10.89 20.21 3.54
C ASP A 19 -11.18 19.79 2.11
N SER A 20 -10.25 20.12 1.21
CA SER A 20 -10.37 19.82 -0.22
C SER A 20 -9.45 18.68 -0.66
N CYS A 21 -8.69 18.09 0.26
CA CYS A 21 -7.72 17.05 0.00
C CYS A 21 -8.30 15.66 0.29
N GLY A 22 -7.99 14.67 -0.55
CA GLY A 22 -8.29 13.26 -0.32
C GLY A 22 -7.21 12.52 0.48
N VAL A 23 -6.32 13.26 1.16
CA VAL A 23 -5.24 12.72 1.98
C VAL A 23 -5.53 12.99 3.44
N GLY A 24 -5.29 11.99 4.28
CA GLY A 24 -5.35 12.12 5.73
C GLY A 24 -4.25 11.32 6.40
N PHE A 25 -3.89 11.69 7.61
CA PHE A 25 -2.99 10.88 8.41
C PHE A 25 -3.32 10.98 9.90
N ILE A 26 -2.93 9.96 10.63
CA ILE A 26 -2.92 9.95 12.09
C ILE A 26 -1.58 9.43 12.57
N ALA A 27 -1.05 10.02 13.64
CA ALA A 27 0.18 9.58 14.26
C ALA A 27 0.09 9.65 15.79
N ASN A 28 0.61 8.62 16.45
CA ASN A 28 0.84 8.65 17.88
C ASN A 28 2.14 9.41 18.15
N ILE A 29 2.08 10.53 18.85
CA ILE A 29 3.24 11.42 19.10
C ILE A 29 4.33 10.78 19.97
N HIS A 30 4.00 9.74 20.71
CA HIS A 30 4.96 8.96 21.51
C HIS A 30 5.53 7.75 20.77
N GLY A 31 5.11 7.53 19.51
CA GLY A 31 5.55 6.40 18.69
C GLY A 31 5.00 5.03 19.14
N THR A 32 4.02 5.01 20.05
CA THR A 32 3.41 3.76 20.53
C THR A 32 2.53 3.16 19.44
N LYS A 33 2.88 1.95 19.03
CA LYS A 33 2.13 1.21 18.02
C LYS A 33 0.87 0.60 18.63
N SER A 34 -0.24 0.67 17.89
CA SER A 34 -1.50 0.03 18.26
C SER A 34 -2.35 -0.27 17.03
N HIS A 35 -3.24 -1.26 17.13
CA HIS A 35 -4.23 -1.52 16.10
C HIS A 35 -5.23 -0.37 15.96
N ARG A 36 -5.49 0.35 17.07
CA ARG A 36 -6.38 1.52 17.06
C ARG A 36 -5.95 2.59 16.04
N VAL A 37 -4.65 2.81 15.85
CA VAL A 37 -4.14 3.76 14.82
C VAL A 37 -4.51 3.28 13.42
N VAL A 38 -4.47 1.97 13.15
CA VAL A 38 -4.90 1.39 11.87
C VAL A 38 -6.39 1.60 11.66
N GLN A 39 -7.22 1.29 12.68
CA GLN A 39 -8.67 1.50 12.65
C GLN A 39 -9.02 2.98 12.41
N GLN A 40 -8.36 3.89 13.13
CA GLN A 40 -8.56 5.34 12.93
C GLN A 40 -8.13 5.79 11.53
N GLY A 41 -7.07 5.20 10.95
CA GLY A 41 -6.70 5.44 9.56
C GLY A 41 -7.81 5.04 8.59
N LEU A 42 -8.43 3.86 8.78
CA LEU A 42 -9.57 3.40 7.98
C LEU A 42 -10.82 4.28 8.19
N GLU A 43 -11.04 4.77 9.41
CA GLU A 43 -12.12 5.72 9.71
C GLU A 43 -11.91 7.06 8.99
N ILE A 44 -10.70 7.63 9.04
CA ILE A 44 -10.35 8.83 8.28
C ILE A 44 -10.59 8.60 6.79
N LEU A 45 -10.16 7.46 6.24
CA LEU A 45 -10.35 7.12 4.85
C LEU A 45 -11.84 7.07 4.48
N THR A 46 -12.67 6.46 5.31
CA THR A 46 -14.13 6.43 5.13
C THR A 46 -14.74 7.83 5.18
N ASN A 47 -14.28 8.68 6.10
CA ASN A 47 -14.74 10.07 6.21
C ASN A 47 -14.36 10.91 4.99
N LEU A 48 -13.32 10.51 4.24
CA LEU A 48 -12.91 11.13 2.98
C LEU A 48 -13.69 10.64 1.75
N THR A 49 -14.72 9.81 1.90
CA THR A 49 -15.50 9.25 0.79
C THR A 49 -16.04 10.33 -0.16
N HIS A 50 -16.44 11.49 0.38
CA HIS A 50 -16.89 12.64 -0.39
C HIS A 50 -15.80 13.27 -1.29
N ARG A 51 -14.53 12.86 -1.11
CA ARG A 51 -13.36 13.28 -1.90
C ARG A 51 -12.95 12.26 -2.96
N GLY A 52 -13.66 11.12 -3.03
CA GLY A 52 -13.45 10.11 -4.03
C GLY A 52 -14.40 10.27 -5.20
N ALA A 53 -14.06 9.71 -6.35
CA ALA A 53 -14.98 9.52 -7.46
C ALA A 53 -15.50 8.09 -7.49
N THR A 54 -16.72 7.95 -7.97
CA THR A 54 -17.30 6.67 -8.37
C THR A 54 -17.53 6.69 -9.88
N GLY A 55 -17.33 5.56 -10.53
CA GLY A 55 -17.65 5.40 -11.94
C GLY A 55 -19.17 5.31 -12.18
N TYR A 56 -19.57 4.82 -13.35
CA TYR A 56 -20.97 4.53 -13.66
C TYR A 56 -21.56 3.45 -12.73
N ASP A 57 -20.73 2.56 -12.20
CA ASP A 57 -21.07 1.62 -11.14
C ASP A 57 -20.74 2.27 -9.78
N PRO A 58 -21.72 2.45 -8.87
CA PRO A 58 -21.47 3.04 -7.54
C PRO A 58 -20.44 2.28 -6.68
N LYS A 59 -20.15 1.02 -7.02
CA LYS A 59 -19.13 0.19 -6.36
C LYS A 59 -17.73 0.35 -6.96
N LEU A 60 -17.61 1.06 -8.09
CA LEU A 60 -16.34 1.27 -8.77
C LEU A 60 -15.67 2.54 -8.23
N GLY A 61 -14.67 2.36 -7.37
CA GLY A 61 -13.87 3.46 -6.85
C GLY A 61 -12.67 3.79 -7.73
N ASP A 62 -12.26 5.05 -7.75
CA ASP A 62 -11.03 5.51 -8.43
C ASP A 62 -9.75 4.99 -7.76
N GLY A 63 -9.87 4.52 -6.55
CA GLY A 63 -8.78 3.95 -5.78
C GLY A 63 -8.64 4.56 -4.38
N ALA A 64 -8.34 3.70 -3.44
CA ALA A 64 -8.11 4.09 -2.05
C ALA A 64 -7.03 3.23 -1.42
N GLY A 65 -6.43 3.70 -0.34
CA GLY A 65 -5.40 2.92 0.33
C GLY A 65 -4.89 3.54 1.62
N LEU A 66 -4.08 2.73 2.27
CA LEU A 66 -3.51 2.96 3.59
C LEU A 66 -2.03 2.58 3.57
N LEU A 67 -1.17 3.47 4.08
CA LEU A 67 0.22 3.19 4.42
C LEU A 67 0.36 3.16 5.93
N ILE A 68 0.98 2.11 6.44
CA ILE A 68 1.32 1.95 7.87
C ILE A 68 2.78 1.58 8.05
N GLN A 69 3.29 1.70 9.27
CA GLN A 69 4.60 1.14 9.62
C GLN A 69 4.54 -0.38 9.57
N MET A 70 5.71 -1.01 9.37
CA MET A 70 5.83 -2.47 9.38
C MET A 70 5.25 -3.07 10.68
N PRO A 71 4.18 -3.89 10.59
CA PRO A 71 3.54 -4.52 11.75
C PRO A 71 4.28 -5.81 12.14
N ASP A 72 5.36 -5.68 12.90
CA ASP A 72 6.25 -6.80 13.23
C ASP A 72 5.53 -7.96 13.93
N SER A 73 4.62 -7.67 14.87
CA SER A 73 3.86 -8.69 15.59
C SER A 73 3.01 -9.56 14.65
N PHE A 74 2.37 -8.92 13.66
CA PHE A 74 1.58 -9.60 12.65
C PHE A 74 2.44 -10.54 11.80
N PHE A 75 3.54 -10.03 11.23
CA PHE A 75 4.40 -10.86 10.40
C PHE A 75 5.09 -11.98 11.16
N ARG A 76 5.38 -11.81 12.46
CA ARG A 76 5.91 -12.92 13.28
C ARG A 76 4.93 -14.06 13.38
N GLU A 77 3.65 -13.77 13.61
CA GLU A 77 2.63 -14.83 13.68
C GLU A 77 2.41 -15.50 12.33
N GLU A 78 2.30 -14.71 11.25
CA GLU A 78 2.11 -15.24 9.91
C GLU A 78 3.28 -16.13 9.44
N ILE A 79 4.53 -15.72 9.69
CA ILE A 79 5.71 -16.48 9.31
C ILE A 79 5.88 -17.74 10.16
N LYS A 80 5.47 -17.70 11.43
CA LYS A 80 5.43 -18.88 12.30
C LYS A 80 4.44 -19.92 11.77
N ASN A 81 3.29 -19.49 11.25
CA ASN A 81 2.32 -20.36 10.60
C ASN A 81 2.92 -21.07 9.36
N LEU A 82 3.88 -20.42 8.68
CA LEU A 82 4.65 -21.03 7.58
C LEU A 82 5.82 -21.91 8.06
N LYS A 83 5.95 -22.16 9.37
CA LYS A 83 7.04 -22.93 10.01
C LYS A 83 8.45 -22.36 9.69
N ARG A 84 8.57 -21.04 9.65
CA ARG A 84 9.82 -20.30 9.42
C ARG A 84 10.07 -19.32 10.55
N GLU A 85 11.30 -18.83 10.65
CA GLU A 85 11.69 -17.82 11.63
C GLU A 85 11.85 -16.46 10.97
N LEU A 86 11.34 -15.44 11.62
CA LEU A 86 11.48 -14.06 11.19
C LEU A 86 12.63 -13.40 11.97
N PRO A 87 13.61 -12.75 11.29
CA PRO A 87 14.65 -11.98 11.95
C PRO A 87 14.09 -10.85 12.84
N LYS A 88 14.94 -10.18 13.60
CA LYS A 88 14.54 -9.02 14.40
C LYS A 88 13.94 -7.92 13.50
N ALA A 89 13.03 -7.11 14.08
CA ALA A 89 12.49 -5.94 13.41
C ALA A 89 13.60 -5.06 12.80
N GLY A 90 13.43 -4.60 11.56
CA GLY A 90 14.44 -3.88 10.79
C GLY A 90 15.51 -4.77 10.13
N HIS A 91 15.50 -6.08 10.40
CA HIS A 91 16.38 -7.07 9.74
C HIS A 91 15.65 -7.91 8.68
N TYR A 92 14.42 -7.57 8.39
CA TYR A 92 13.65 -8.08 7.25
C TYR A 92 12.84 -6.96 6.62
N GLY A 93 12.45 -7.16 5.39
CA GLY A 93 11.53 -6.29 4.65
C GLY A 93 10.43 -7.11 4.01
N VAL A 94 9.34 -6.45 3.67
CA VAL A 94 8.20 -7.06 3.00
C VAL A 94 7.94 -6.32 1.69
N GLY A 95 7.87 -7.08 0.60
CA GLY A 95 7.35 -6.62 -0.68
C GLY A 95 5.87 -6.95 -0.78
N MET A 96 5.01 -5.95 -0.92
CA MET A 96 3.59 -6.08 -1.23
C MET A 96 3.42 -5.95 -2.74
N ILE A 97 2.91 -6.99 -3.40
CA ILE A 97 3.02 -7.13 -4.86
C ILE A 97 1.69 -7.52 -5.46
N PHE A 98 1.29 -6.80 -6.50
CA PHE A 98 0.24 -7.18 -7.43
C PHE A 98 0.84 -8.05 -8.53
N LEU A 99 0.26 -9.20 -8.74
CA LEU A 99 0.72 -10.21 -9.68
C LEU A 99 -0.39 -10.55 -10.69
N PRO A 100 -0.02 -11.02 -11.91
CA PRO A 100 -0.99 -11.46 -12.91
C PRO A 100 -1.94 -12.56 -12.39
N GLN A 101 -3.16 -12.59 -12.88
CA GLN A 101 -4.13 -13.66 -12.63
C GLN A 101 -3.68 -14.96 -13.29
N SER A 102 -3.08 -14.89 -14.47
CA SER A 102 -2.51 -16.02 -15.18
C SER A 102 -1.41 -16.69 -14.34
N LYS A 103 -1.62 -17.96 -13.97
CA LYS A 103 -0.66 -18.70 -13.15
C LYS A 103 0.73 -18.78 -13.79
N SER A 104 0.81 -18.99 -15.11
CA SER A 104 2.09 -19.11 -15.81
C SER A 104 2.86 -17.79 -15.84
N GLU A 105 2.18 -16.65 -16.00
CA GLU A 105 2.80 -15.33 -15.97
C GLU A 105 3.21 -14.94 -14.56
N ARG A 106 2.37 -15.26 -13.57
CA ARG A 106 2.66 -15.06 -12.15
C ARG A 106 3.93 -15.80 -11.73
N GLU A 107 4.06 -17.08 -12.09
CA GLU A 107 5.26 -17.89 -11.79
C GLU A 107 6.54 -17.30 -12.42
N LYS A 108 6.46 -16.74 -13.62
CA LYS A 108 7.58 -16.02 -14.24
C LYS A 108 7.98 -14.78 -13.45
N CYS A 109 6.99 -13.99 -12.99
CA CYS A 109 7.24 -12.83 -12.13
C CYS A 109 7.88 -13.23 -10.81
N GLU A 110 7.35 -14.25 -10.14
CA GLU A 110 7.89 -14.78 -8.88
C GLU A 110 9.34 -15.26 -9.04
N ALA A 111 9.65 -15.96 -10.13
CA ALA A 111 11.02 -16.40 -10.43
C ALA A 111 12.00 -15.23 -10.63
N ILE A 112 11.56 -14.16 -11.32
CA ILE A 112 12.37 -12.94 -11.46
C ILE A 112 12.60 -12.28 -10.11
N ILE A 113 11.56 -12.17 -9.26
CA ILE A 113 11.66 -11.57 -7.94
C ILE A 113 12.69 -12.32 -7.10
N SER A 114 12.58 -13.65 -7.01
CA SER A 114 13.51 -14.48 -6.23
C SER A 114 14.94 -14.38 -6.76
N ARG A 115 15.12 -14.34 -8.08
CA ARG A 115 16.42 -14.13 -8.72
C ARG A 115 17.02 -12.78 -8.34
N MET A 116 16.28 -11.69 -8.46
CA MET A 116 16.78 -10.33 -8.15
C MET A 116 17.16 -10.19 -6.67
N ILE A 117 16.38 -10.77 -5.75
CA ILE A 117 16.71 -10.80 -4.33
C ILE A 117 18.06 -11.49 -4.09
N THR A 118 18.28 -12.64 -4.72
CA THR A 118 19.51 -13.43 -4.60
C THR A 118 20.70 -12.71 -5.21
N GLU A 119 20.56 -12.17 -6.43
CA GLU A 119 21.63 -11.43 -7.10
C GLU A 119 22.07 -10.18 -6.34
N GLU A 120 21.14 -9.53 -5.62
CA GLU A 120 21.43 -8.39 -4.74
C GLU A 120 21.95 -8.81 -3.35
N GLY A 121 22.21 -10.10 -3.16
CA GLY A 121 22.83 -10.65 -1.97
C GLY A 121 21.92 -10.63 -0.74
N GLN A 122 20.61 -10.63 -0.93
CA GLN A 122 19.63 -10.79 0.15
C GLN A 122 19.06 -12.22 0.11
N ALA A 123 18.28 -12.60 1.13
CA ALA A 123 17.69 -13.93 1.21
C ALA A 123 16.17 -13.86 1.27
N GLU A 124 15.52 -14.69 0.47
CA GLU A 124 14.10 -14.91 0.54
C GLU A 124 13.75 -15.76 1.77
N ILE A 125 12.86 -15.27 2.64
CA ILE A 125 12.30 -16.06 3.74
C ILE A 125 11.11 -16.85 3.23
N GLY A 126 10.21 -16.22 2.48
CA GLY A 126 9.06 -16.90 1.89
C GLY A 126 8.02 -15.97 1.33
N TRP A 127 7.02 -16.60 0.73
CA TRP A 127 5.85 -15.96 0.16
C TRP A 127 4.62 -16.18 1.03
N ARG A 128 3.76 -15.18 1.07
CA ARG A 128 2.44 -15.22 1.68
C ARG A 128 1.42 -14.68 0.69
N GLU A 129 0.33 -15.38 0.52
CA GLU A 129 -0.83 -14.85 -0.18
C GLU A 129 -1.62 -13.94 0.78
N VAL A 130 -2.01 -12.77 0.32
CA VAL A 130 -2.80 -11.83 1.12
C VAL A 130 -4.27 -12.22 1.02
N PRO A 131 -4.93 -12.53 2.15
CA PRO A 131 -6.35 -12.84 2.12
C PRO A 131 -7.15 -11.59 1.74
N VAL A 132 -8.02 -11.74 0.73
CA VAL A 132 -8.86 -10.66 0.22
C VAL A 132 -10.32 -11.09 0.15
N ASN A 133 -11.22 -10.15 0.46
CA ASN A 133 -12.66 -10.32 0.32
C ASN A 133 -13.18 -9.44 -0.83
N ASN A 134 -13.31 -10.02 -2.00
CA ASN A 134 -13.71 -9.30 -3.22
C ASN A 134 -15.22 -9.36 -3.52
N LYS A 135 -16.06 -9.77 -2.54
CA LYS A 135 -17.50 -9.94 -2.77
C LYS A 135 -18.22 -8.65 -3.14
N ASN A 136 -17.76 -7.52 -2.62
CA ASN A 136 -18.45 -6.23 -2.73
C ASN A 136 -17.87 -5.30 -3.80
N ILE A 137 -16.70 -5.61 -4.38
CA ILE A 137 -16.10 -4.75 -5.41
C ILE A 137 -16.86 -4.85 -6.74
N ALA A 138 -16.79 -3.78 -7.53
CA ALA A 138 -17.39 -3.74 -8.87
C ALA A 138 -16.82 -4.82 -9.79
N ASN A 139 -17.64 -5.32 -10.73
CA ASN A 139 -17.17 -6.32 -11.71
C ASN A 139 -15.98 -5.80 -12.52
N ALA A 140 -16.02 -4.54 -12.96
CA ALA A 140 -14.91 -3.93 -13.70
C ALA A 140 -13.59 -3.88 -12.90
N ALA A 141 -13.65 -3.74 -11.57
CA ALA A 141 -12.46 -3.82 -10.72
C ALA A 141 -11.99 -5.28 -10.55
N ARG A 142 -12.93 -6.23 -10.49
CA ARG A 142 -12.65 -7.68 -10.37
C ARG A 142 -12.03 -8.26 -11.63
N ASP A 143 -12.46 -7.81 -12.81
CA ASP A 143 -11.95 -8.30 -14.10
C ASP A 143 -10.44 -8.02 -14.27
N VAL A 144 -9.94 -6.99 -13.58
CA VAL A 144 -8.52 -6.59 -13.58
C VAL A 144 -7.88 -6.70 -12.19
N GLU A 145 -8.50 -7.47 -11.28
CA GLU A 145 -8.04 -7.67 -9.91
C GLU A 145 -6.73 -8.45 -9.91
N PRO A 146 -5.64 -7.94 -9.30
CA PRO A 146 -4.40 -8.69 -9.23
C PRO A 146 -4.45 -9.76 -8.13
N VAL A 147 -3.68 -10.82 -8.31
CA VAL A 147 -3.33 -11.70 -7.19
C VAL A 147 -2.35 -10.96 -6.30
N THR A 148 -2.75 -10.70 -5.06
CA THR A 148 -1.93 -9.95 -4.12
C THR A 148 -1.12 -10.89 -3.24
N LYS A 149 0.21 -10.78 -3.31
CA LYS A 149 1.14 -11.56 -2.49
C LYS A 149 2.16 -10.69 -1.78
N GLN A 150 2.71 -11.24 -0.72
CA GLN A 150 3.80 -10.65 0.05
C GLN A 150 5.04 -11.55 -0.05
N ILE A 151 6.19 -10.96 -0.40
CA ILE A 151 7.50 -11.57 -0.31
C ILE A 151 8.22 -11.05 0.93
N ILE A 152 8.70 -11.94 1.77
CA ILE A 152 9.47 -11.59 2.96
C ILE A 152 10.94 -11.81 2.67
N ILE A 153 11.75 -10.75 2.87
CA ILE A 153 13.17 -10.68 2.49
C ILE A 153 14.00 -10.47 3.75
N SER A 154 14.94 -11.35 4.02
CA SER A 154 15.91 -11.20 5.10
C SER A 154 17.06 -10.29 4.70
N ARG A 155 17.44 -9.38 5.60
CA ARG A 155 18.64 -8.56 5.48
C ARG A 155 19.88 -9.41 5.69
N ASN A 156 20.80 -9.36 4.75
CA ASN A 156 22.09 -10.04 4.82
C ASN A 156 23.20 -9.13 5.37
N LYS A 157 24.36 -9.72 5.69
CA LYS A 157 25.51 -9.03 6.32
C LYS A 157 26.10 -7.90 5.46
N ASN A 158 25.86 -7.89 4.15
CA ASN A 158 26.26 -6.83 3.25
C ASN A 158 25.51 -5.51 3.44
N CYS A 159 24.42 -5.50 4.24
CA CYS A 159 23.70 -4.29 4.66
C CYS A 159 23.97 -4.07 6.16
N VAL A 160 24.81 -3.09 6.48
CA VAL A 160 25.23 -2.82 7.87
C VAL A 160 24.13 -2.19 8.69
N SER A 161 23.37 -1.25 8.10
CA SER A 161 22.28 -0.53 8.74
C SER A 161 20.92 -0.85 8.11
N GLN A 162 19.84 -0.41 8.76
CA GLN A 162 18.50 -0.48 8.18
C GLN A 162 18.38 0.46 6.96
N ASP A 163 19.09 1.58 6.94
CA ASP A 163 19.12 2.49 5.78
C ASP A 163 19.81 1.86 4.57
N ASP A 164 20.89 1.11 4.77
CA ASP A 164 21.52 0.32 3.70
C ASP A 164 20.54 -0.71 3.15
N PHE A 165 19.81 -1.36 4.03
CA PHE A 165 18.81 -2.34 3.62
C PHE A 165 17.63 -1.71 2.87
N GLU A 166 17.14 -0.54 3.30
CA GLU A 166 16.11 0.20 2.55
C GLU A 166 16.58 0.57 1.14
N ARG A 167 17.83 1.06 0.99
CA ARG A 167 18.43 1.34 -0.32
C ARG A 167 18.52 0.06 -1.16
N LYS A 168 18.91 -1.06 -0.54
CA LYS A 168 19.00 -2.35 -1.21
C LYS A 168 17.63 -2.85 -1.68
N LEU A 169 16.60 -2.75 -0.84
CA LEU A 169 15.24 -3.09 -1.21
C LEU A 169 14.72 -2.23 -2.37
N PHE A 170 15.10 -0.95 -2.40
CA PHE A 170 14.77 -0.07 -3.53
C PHE A 170 15.45 -0.51 -4.82
N VAL A 171 16.73 -0.88 -4.78
CA VAL A 171 17.48 -1.41 -5.94
C VAL A 171 16.85 -2.72 -6.44
N ILE A 172 16.55 -3.65 -5.53
CA ILE A 172 15.86 -4.91 -5.84
C ILE A 172 14.54 -4.62 -6.56
N ARG A 173 13.71 -3.74 -6.00
CA ARG A 173 12.45 -3.33 -6.60
C ARG A 173 12.63 -2.83 -8.02
N LYS A 174 13.58 -1.91 -8.26
CA LYS A 174 13.82 -1.33 -9.59
C LYS A 174 14.31 -2.36 -10.59
N ARG A 175 15.19 -3.28 -10.18
CA ARG A 175 15.64 -4.40 -11.02
C ARG A 175 14.47 -5.32 -11.38
N ILE A 176 13.61 -5.66 -10.43
CA ILE A 176 12.41 -6.47 -10.68
C ILE A 176 11.52 -5.78 -11.71
N GLU A 177 11.19 -4.49 -11.51
CA GLU A 177 10.35 -3.72 -12.43
C GLU A 177 10.91 -3.74 -13.86
N ILE A 178 12.22 -3.55 -14.03
CA ILE A 178 12.89 -3.59 -15.33
C ILE A 178 12.81 -4.99 -15.97
N GLU A 179 13.06 -6.04 -15.20
CA GLU A 179 13.09 -7.42 -15.74
C GLU A 179 11.67 -7.92 -16.06
N VAL A 180 10.69 -7.62 -15.22
CA VAL A 180 9.31 -8.03 -15.46
C VAL A 180 8.72 -7.29 -16.68
N ASN A 181 9.07 -6.03 -16.89
CA ASN A 181 8.63 -5.28 -18.09
C ASN A 181 9.10 -5.91 -19.41
N LYS A 182 10.16 -6.73 -19.39
CA LYS A 182 10.62 -7.46 -20.59
C LYS A 182 9.76 -8.68 -20.92
N LEU A 183 8.92 -9.13 -19.99
CA LEU A 183 8.11 -10.34 -20.18
C LEU A 183 6.94 -10.18 -21.16
N ASN A 184 6.58 -8.92 -21.50
CA ASN A 184 5.39 -8.61 -22.32
C ASN A 184 4.14 -9.35 -21.78
N ILE A 185 3.81 -9.13 -20.51
CA ILE A 185 2.66 -9.74 -19.83
C ILE A 185 1.38 -9.22 -20.48
N ASP A 186 0.53 -10.12 -20.95
CA ASP A 186 -0.74 -9.82 -21.61
C ASP A 186 -1.96 -9.93 -20.66
N ASP A 187 -1.72 -10.20 -19.39
CA ASP A 187 -2.75 -10.30 -18.35
C ASP A 187 -3.36 -8.92 -18.07
N PRO A 188 -4.70 -8.79 -17.98
CA PRO A 188 -5.36 -7.54 -17.63
C PRO A 188 -4.98 -7.02 -16.25
N ALA A 189 -4.61 -7.91 -15.31
CA ALA A 189 -4.07 -7.57 -14.01
C ALA A 189 -2.57 -7.30 -14.12
N LYS A 190 -2.18 -6.04 -14.03
CA LYS A 190 -0.78 -5.62 -14.21
C LYS A 190 0.09 -5.97 -13.02
N PHE A 191 1.33 -6.34 -13.31
CA PHE A 191 2.37 -6.46 -12.30
C PHE A 191 2.70 -5.09 -11.69
N TYR A 192 2.67 -5.00 -10.37
CA TYR A 192 3.06 -3.79 -9.67
C TYR A 192 3.53 -4.08 -8.24
N ILE A 193 4.59 -3.40 -7.79
CA ILE A 193 5.05 -3.46 -6.40
C ILE A 193 4.51 -2.26 -5.64
N THR A 194 3.51 -2.45 -4.77
CA THR A 194 2.91 -1.34 -4.00
C THR A 194 3.88 -0.78 -2.97
N SER A 195 4.62 -1.66 -2.30
CA SER A 195 5.71 -1.31 -1.39
C SER A 195 6.73 -2.44 -1.31
N MET A 196 8.00 -2.11 -1.04
CA MET A 196 9.07 -3.04 -0.69
C MET A 196 9.97 -2.34 0.32
N SER A 197 9.79 -2.63 1.60
CA SER A 197 10.41 -1.86 2.68
C SER A 197 10.53 -2.69 3.95
N SER A 198 11.49 -2.35 4.80
CA SER A 198 11.59 -2.84 6.18
C SER A 198 10.87 -1.93 7.19
N ARG A 199 10.34 -0.80 6.75
CA ARG A 199 9.75 0.25 7.60
C ARG A 199 8.26 0.41 7.45
N THR A 200 7.76 0.30 6.23
CA THR A 200 6.35 0.59 5.90
C THR A 200 5.78 -0.45 4.95
N ILE A 201 4.46 -0.58 4.97
CA ILE A 201 3.70 -1.39 4.03
C ILE A 201 2.50 -0.61 3.53
N VAL A 202 2.11 -0.82 2.26
CA VAL A 202 1.00 -0.14 1.60
C VAL A 202 -0.05 -1.15 1.18
N TYR A 203 -1.25 -1.00 1.70
CA TYR A 203 -2.48 -1.66 1.27
C TYR A 203 -3.29 -0.66 0.44
N LYS A 204 -3.51 -0.95 -0.83
CA LYS A 204 -4.23 -0.07 -1.75
C LYS A 204 -4.87 -0.87 -2.87
N GLY A 205 -5.83 -0.28 -3.57
CA GLY A 205 -6.45 -0.92 -4.71
C GLY A 205 -7.46 -0.01 -5.40
N MET A 206 -8.05 -0.52 -6.49
CA MET A 206 -9.15 0.11 -7.22
C MET A 206 -10.44 -0.06 -6.42
N LEU A 207 -10.46 0.50 -5.21
CA LEU A 207 -11.45 0.32 -4.17
C LEU A 207 -12.10 1.66 -3.80
N LEU A 208 -13.31 1.58 -3.25
CA LEU A 208 -13.88 2.67 -2.49
C LEU A 208 -13.17 2.80 -1.12
N ALA A 209 -13.20 3.99 -0.53
CA ALA A 209 -12.63 4.24 0.78
C ALA A 209 -13.13 3.26 1.86
N SER A 210 -14.44 3.01 1.88
CA SER A 210 -15.09 2.08 2.82
C SER A 210 -14.73 0.61 2.60
N GLU A 211 -14.25 0.25 1.41
CA GLU A 211 -13.97 -1.14 1.05
C GLU A 211 -12.55 -1.58 1.44
N VAL A 212 -11.60 -0.65 1.65
CA VAL A 212 -10.20 -1.00 1.91
C VAL A 212 -10.03 -1.93 3.11
N GLY A 213 -10.69 -1.62 4.23
CA GLY A 213 -10.64 -2.44 5.44
C GLY A 213 -11.44 -3.75 5.34
N VAL A 214 -12.44 -3.81 4.43
CA VAL A 214 -13.24 -5.02 4.19
C VAL A 214 -12.54 -5.94 3.20
N TYR A 215 -11.93 -5.38 2.17
CA TYR A 215 -11.22 -6.12 1.13
C TYR A 215 -9.94 -6.79 1.65
N PHE A 216 -9.10 -6.05 2.38
CA PHE A 216 -7.87 -6.58 2.97
C PHE A 216 -8.15 -7.10 4.39
N GLU A 217 -8.42 -8.40 4.53
CA GLU A 217 -8.75 -9.03 5.81
C GLU A 217 -7.63 -8.86 6.86
N ASP A 218 -6.38 -8.75 6.43
CA ASP A 218 -5.23 -8.46 7.30
C ASP A 218 -5.46 -7.23 8.18
N LEU A 219 -6.10 -6.18 7.64
CA LEU A 219 -6.30 -4.92 8.35
C LEU A 219 -7.27 -5.03 9.55
N LEU A 220 -8.02 -6.13 9.64
CA LEU A 220 -8.90 -6.44 10.76
C LEU A 220 -8.16 -7.15 11.92
N ASN A 221 -6.95 -7.66 11.68
CA ASN A 221 -6.19 -8.39 12.68
C ASN A 221 -5.61 -7.43 13.73
N GLU A 222 -5.82 -7.71 15.01
CA GLU A 222 -5.34 -6.89 16.14
C GLU A 222 -3.81 -6.77 16.20
N LEU A 223 -3.07 -7.69 15.58
CA LEU A 223 -1.61 -7.64 15.48
C LEU A 223 -1.12 -6.68 14.39
N MET A 224 -2.01 -6.18 13.53
CA MET A 224 -1.73 -5.09 12.59
C MET A 224 -1.63 -3.78 13.36
N GLN A 225 -0.44 -3.49 13.88
CA GLN A 225 -0.18 -2.37 14.76
C GLN A 225 0.77 -1.36 14.12
N SER A 226 0.43 -0.09 14.25
CA SER A 226 1.24 1.03 13.76
C SER A 226 1.14 2.22 14.70
N ALA A 227 2.15 3.09 14.68
CA ALA A 227 2.08 4.40 15.33
C ALA A 227 1.73 5.51 14.33
N LEU A 228 1.67 5.20 13.04
CA LEU A 228 1.31 6.12 11.96
C LEU A 228 0.40 5.39 10.96
N ALA A 229 -0.65 6.05 10.50
CA ALA A 229 -1.38 5.66 9.31
C ALA A 229 -1.54 6.88 8.39
N LEU A 230 -1.17 6.73 7.12
CA LEU A 230 -1.38 7.69 6.05
C LEU A 230 -2.39 7.09 5.08
N VAL A 231 -3.44 7.82 4.77
CA VAL A 231 -4.52 7.36 3.90
C VAL A 231 -4.72 8.29 2.72
N HIS A 232 -5.22 7.74 1.64
CA HIS A 232 -5.58 8.51 0.46
C HIS A 232 -6.84 7.93 -0.21
N GLN A 233 -7.79 8.81 -0.48
CA GLN A 233 -8.93 8.57 -1.37
C GLN A 233 -8.63 9.30 -2.68
N ARG A 234 -8.53 8.54 -3.76
CA ARG A 234 -8.22 9.07 -5.08
C ARG A 234 -9.46 9.65 -5.76
N PHE A 235 -9.28 10.79 -6.41
CA PHE A 235 -10.19 11.33 -7.41
C PHE A 235 -9.37 11.57 -8.67
N SER A 236 -9.64 10.81 -9.71
CA SER A 236 -8.93 10.93 -10.98
C SER A 236 -9.72 11.76 -11.97
N THR A 237 -9.12 12.83 -12.47
CA THR A 237 -9.72 13.68 -13.50
C THR A 237 -9.16 13.39 -14.89
N ASN A 238 -7.94 12.85 -14.98
CA ASN A 238 -7.18 12.77 -16.23
C ASN A 238 -6.78 11.35 -16.64
N THR A 239 -6.97 10.36 -15.77
CA THR A 239 -6.60 8.96 -16.04
C THR A 239 -7.69 8.01 -15.59
N PHE A 240 -7.89 6.92 -16.33
CA PHE A 240 -8.77 5.86 -15.87
C PHE A 240 -8.26 5.23 -14.59
N PRO A 241 -9.17 4.82 -13.69
CA PRO A 241 -8.77 4.11 -12.47
C PRO A 241 -8.13 2.77 -12.81
N SER A 242 -7.13 2.40 -12.01
CA SER A 242 -6.51 1.08 -12.05
C SER A 242 -5.89 0.74 -10.68
N TRP A 243 -5.61 -0.54 -10.44
CA TRP A 243 -5.11 -1.01 -9.16
C TRP A 243 -3.78 -0.37 -8.80
N GLU A 244 -2.86 -0.26 -9.77
CA GLU A 244 -1.52 0.30 -9.57
C GLU A 244 -1.53 1.81 -9.34
N LEU A 245 -2.50 2.53 -9.90
CA LEU A 245 -2.60 3.99 -9.77
C LEU A 245 -3.31 4.45 -8.50
N ALA A 246 -3.89 3.54 -7.72
CA ALA A 246 -4.41 3.88 -6.40
C ALA A 246 -3.30 4.44 -5.50
N HIS A 247 -3.66 5.34 -4.58
CA HIS A 247 -2.77 5.93 -3.59
C HIS A 247 -3.02 5.32 -2.18
N PRO A 248 -2.10 5.51 -1.20
CA PRO A 248 -0.83 6.22 -1.31
C PRO A 248 0.25 5.40 -2.01
N TYR A 249 1.28 6.06 -2.49
CA TYR A 249 2.55 5.41 -2.82
C TYR A 249 3.43 5.32 -1.56
N ARG A 250 4.49 4.49 -1.62
CA ARG A 250 5.38 4.28 -0.47
C ARG A 250 5.96 5.58 0.11
N ILE A 251 6.22 6.58 -0.73
CA ILE A 251 6.89 7.83 -0.32
C ILE A 251 6.00 9.04 -0.57
N VAL A 252 5.09 8.96 -1.53
CA VAL A 252 4.26 10.09 -1.98
C VAL A 252 2.79 9.75 -1.82
N ALA A 253 2.04 10.71 -1.30
CA ALA A 253 0.59 10.77 -1.37
C ALA A 253 0.20 12.22 -1.66
N HIS A 254 -0.62 12.44 -2.67
CA HIS A 254 -1.10 13.77 -3.01
C HIS A 254 -2.52 13.70 -3.58
N ASN A 255 -3.25 14.78 -3.43
CA ASN A 255 -4.55 14.97 -4.04
C ASN A 255 -4.56 16.33 -4.76
N GLY A 256 -3.79 16.41 -5.82
CA GLY A 256 -3.69 17.61 -6.65
C GLY A 256 -3.60 17.26 -8.11
N GLU A 257 -4.03 18.17 -8.95
CA GLU A 257 -3.81 18.12 -10.37
C GLU A 257 -2.35 18.51 -10.63
N ILE A 258 -1.54 17.53 -11.05
CA ILE A 258 -0.15 17.78 -11.43
C ILE A 258 -0.13 17.75 -12.96
N ASN A 259 -0.24 18.94 -13.52
CA ASN A 259 -0.29 19.13 -14.96
C ASN A 259 1.10 19.16 -15.56
N THR A 260 1.81 18.14 -15.52
CA THR A 260 3.11 18.00 -16.15
C THR A 260 4.32 18.02 -15.28
N VAL A 261 5.03 16.97 -15.45
CA VAL A 261 6.47 17.10 -15.69
C VAL A 261 6.74 16.31 -16.96
N GLN A 262 7.20 16.96 -17.99
CA GLN A 262 7.89 16.33 -19.07
C GLN A 262 9.25 15.83 -18.57
#